data_dca3842e8e3009c6d91cbc72bd3a5200
#
_entry.id   dca3842e8e3009c6d91cbc72bd3a5200
#
_cell.length_a   1.000
_cell.length_b   1.000
_cell.length_c   1.000
_cell.angle_alpha   90.00
_cell.angle_beta   90.00
_cell.angle_gamma   90.00
#
_symmetry.space_group_name_H-M   'P 1'
#
loop_
_entity.id
_entity.type
_entity.pdbx_description
1 polymer ?
#
loop_
_entity_poly.entity_id
_entity_poly.type
_entity_poly.pdbx_seq_one_letter_code
_entity_poly.pdbx_strand_id
1 'polypeptide(L)'
;STYFGNIAFAYEDYGLPYCFSASLFNTGISEPNGYTKKKMAKINKNGELNKSTTSRSSDELPNIIVVQLESYFDVANAEFFTTSEDACPNLHNLYQNYSSGYFKVPSVGAGTANTEFEVLTGMNLRYFGPGEYPYKTYSKKHPTESAATALAALGYGTHALHDNTGNFYSRANVFNNMGFDTFTSKEFMNVLQTTENGWAKDEILTQHIMEAMDTSDQEDFVFTVSVQGHGNYPETQLIENPKIKVEGIEDEALKNKWEYYVNQVYEMDQFVGDLIKAVEARKEPSVVVFYGDHLPTMGLKAEDLKSRYLYNTNYVIWDNVGPVSYTHLTLPTIA
;
A
#
# COMPACT_ATOMS: atom_id res chain seq x y z
N SER A 1 -10.71 20.76 -9.71
CA SER A 1 -9.63 20.73 -8.73
C SER A 1 -8.42 20.09 -9.38
N THR A 2 -7.28 20.74 -9.30
CA THR A 2 -6.03 20.25 -9.87
C THR A 2 -5.44 19.28 -8.89
N TYR A 3 -5.40 18.03 -9.24
CA TYR A 3 -4.78 16.98 -8.45
C TYR A 3 -3.35 16.75 -8.98
N PHE A 4 -2.36 16.83 -8.11
CA PHE A 4 -0.96 16.58 -8.45
C PHE A 4 -0.55 15.21 -7.90
N GLY A 5 -0.81 14.16 -8.66
CA GLY A 5 -0.41 12.80 -8.29
C GLY A 5 1.12 12.62 -8.26
N ASN A 6 1.84 13.39 -9.07
CA ASN A 6 3.28 13.57 -9.00
C ASN A 6 3.60 15.04 -9.18
N ILE A 7 4.31 15.64 -8.21
CA ILE A 7 4.57 17.07 -8.22
C ILE A 7 5.52 17.49 -9.35
N ALA A 8 6.46 16.64 -9.75
CA ALA A 8 7.38 16.94 -10.86
C ALA A 8 6.61 17.05 -12.17
N PHE A 9 5.73 16.09 -12.48
CA PHE A 9 4.86 16.14 -13.67
C PHE A 9 3.92 17.34 -13.64
N ALA A 10 3.41 17.70 -12.46
CA ALA A 10 2.57 18.89 -12.33
C ALA A 10 3.34 20.18 -12.68
N TYR A 11 4.61 20.30 -12.28
CA TYR A 11 5.45 21.44 -12.65
C TYR A 11 5.78 21.48 -14.14
N GLU A 12 5.96 20.33 -14.77
CA GLU A 12 6.15 20.20 -16.23
C GLU A 12 4.88 20.62 -16.99
N ASP A 13 3.70 20.13 -16.56
CA ASP A 13 2.43 20.36 -17.25
C ASP A 13 1.87 21.78 -17.04
N TYR A 14 1.96 22.32 -15.81
CA TYR A 14 1.29 23.57 -15.42
C TYR A 14 2.24 24.72 -15.14
N GLY A 15 3.54 24.47 -15.04
CA GLY A 15 4.57 25.46 -14.79
C GLY A 15 4.66 25.94 -13.32
N LEU A 16 5.84 26.51 -13.00
CA LEU A 16 6.18 26.96 -11.64
C LEU A 16 5.17 27.94 -11.02
N PRO A 17 4.73 29.01 -11.69
CA PRO A 17 3.86 30.01 -11.05
C PRO A 17 2.52 29.42 -10.60
N TYR A 18 1.93 28.55 -11.42
CA TYR A 18 0.66 27.92 -11.10
C TYR A 18 0.80 26.91 -9.96
N CYS A 19 1.76 25.99 -10.06
CA CYS A 19 1.96 24.94 -9.04
C CYS A 19 2.35 25.54 -7.69
N PHE A 20 3.23 26.56 -7.67
CA PHE A 20 3.61 27.27 -6.46
C PHE A 20 2.40 27.96 -5.81
N SER A 21 1.61 28.71 -6.59
CA SER A 21 0.42 29.38 -6.08
C SER A 21 -0.62 28.39 -5.58
N ALA A 22 -0.87 27.30 -6.32
CA ALA A 22 -1.81 26.25 -5.92
C ALA A 22 -1.37 25.58 -4.62
N SER A 23 -0.09 25.26 -4.46
CA SER A 23 0.44 24.65 -3.24
C SER A 23 0.41 25.60 -2.03
N LEU A 24 0.53 26.92 -2.26
CA LEU A 24 0.53 27.92 -1.19
C LEU A 24 -0.87 28.21 -0.66
N PHE A 25 -1.88 28.26 -1.56
CA PHE A 25 -3.23 28.72 -1.22
C PHE A 25 -4.25 27.59 -1.02
N ASN A 26 -3.95 26.36 -1.44
CA ASN A 26 -4.85 25.21 -1.34
C ASN A 26 -4.19 24.12 -0.48
N THR A 27 -4.23 24.29 0.84
CA THR A 27 -3.75 23.29 1.80
C THR A 27 -4.89 22.84 2.70
N GLY A 28 -4.85 21.56 3.10
CA GLY A 28 -5.80 20.95 4.02
C GLY A 28 -7.18 20.71 3.44
N ILE A 29 -8.06 20.24 4.30
CA ILE A 29 -9.47 20.00 3.98
C ILE A 29 -10.28 21.24 4.30
N SER A 30 -11.04 21.74 3.33
CA SER A 30 -12.01 22.82 3.56
C SER A 30 -13.34 22.27 4.02
N GLU A 31 -14.01 22.99 4.91
CA GLU A 31 -15.36 22.65 5.37
C GLU A 31 -16.32 22.61 4.18
N PRO A 32 -17.07 21.50 3.96
CA PRO A 32 -18.02 21.41 2.86
C PRO A 32 -19.15 22.42 2.98
N ASN A 33 -19.63 22.93 1.85
CA ASN A 33 -20.78 23.82 1.83
C ASN A 33 -22.01 23.20 2.54
N GLY A 34 -22.58 23.93 3.49
CA GLY A 34 -23.71 23.48 4.27
C GLY A 34 -23.40 22.43 5.32
N TYR A 35 -22.15 22.33 5.75
CA TYR A 35 -21.75 21.51 6.92
C TYR A 35 -22.40 22.08 8.19
N THR A 36 -23.21 21.27 8.85
CA THR A 36 -23.88 21.62 10.12
C THR A 36 -24.01 20.40 11.01
N LYS A 37 -24.01 20.59 12.32
CA LYS A 37 -24.25 19.51 13.30
C LYS A 37 -25.55 18.73 12.99
N LYS A 38 -26.61 19.41 12.56
CA LYS A 38 -27.91 18.80 12.21
C LYS A 38 -27.78 17.91 10.98
N LYS A 39 -27.00 18.31 9.96
CA LYS A 39 -26.76 17.51 8.76
C LYS A 39 -25.92 16.29 9.07
N MET A 40 -24.89 16.44 9.91
CA MET A 40 -24.06 15.33 10.36
C MET A 40 -24.85 14.30 11.18
N ALA A 41 -25.68 14.77 12.14
CA ALA A 41 -26.55 13.88 12.89
C ALA A 41 -27.53 13.09 12.01
N LYS A 42 -28.03 13.72 10.92
CA LYS A 42 -28.88 13.02 9.95
C LYS A 42 -28.11 11.97 9.14
N ILE A 43 -26.87 12.25 8.73
CA ILE A 43 -26.01 11.32 8.01
C ILE A 43 -25.70 10.11 8.92
N ASN A 44 -25.29 10.36 10.16
CA ASN A 44 -24.99 9.31 11.13
C ASN A 44 -26.21 8.41 11.37
N LYS A 45 -27.39 9.01 11.58
CA LYS A 45 -28.63 8.24 11.75
C LYS A 45 -28.98 7.39 10.53
N ASN A 46 -28.74 7.89 9.31
CA ASN A 46 -28.95 7.11 8.08
C ASN A 46 -27.90 5.98 7.95
N GLY A 47 -26.66 6.23 8.38
CA GLY A 47 -25.60 5.21 8.42
C GLY A 47 -25.94 4.08 9.40
N GLU A 48 -26.46 4.42 10.58
CA GLU A 48 -26.92 3.42 11.57
C GLU A 48 -28.10 2.55 11.06
N LEU A 49 -29.01 3.14 10.30
CA LEU A 49 -30.12 2.41 9.68
C LEU A 49 -29.69 1.42 8.60
N ASN A 50 -28.53 1.68 7.98
CA ASN A 50 -27.95 0.82 6.94
C ASN A 50 -26.93 -0.18 7.48
N LYS A 51 -26.67 -0.19 8.79
CA LYS A 51 -25.84 -1.25 9.40
C LYS A 51 -26.57 -2.57 9.20
N SER A 52 -25.96 -3.47 8.44
CA SER A 52 -26.42 -4.85 8.32
C SER A 52 -26.47 -5.48 9.70
N THR A 53 -27.63 -6.02 10.07
CA THR A 53 -27.86 -6.68 11.36
C THR A 53 -27.38 -8.14 11.35
N THR A 54 -26.51 -8.53 10.46
CA THR A 54 -25.83 -9.81 10.55
C THR A 54 -24.86 -9.76 11.72
N SER A 55 -25.37 -10.11 12.91
CA SER A 55 -24.54 -10.45 14.06
C SER A 55 -23.81 -11.75 13.73
N ARG A 56 -22.60 -11.70 13.24
CA ARG A 56 -21.68 -12.85 13.30
C ARG A 56 -21.25 -12.99 14.76
N SER A 57 -21.10 -14.25 15.22
CA SER A 57 -20.46 -14.52 16.50
C SER A 57 -19.00 -14.06 16.41
N SER A 58 -18.42 -13.63 17.52
CA SER A 58 -17.00 -13.25 17.58
C SER A 58 -16.07 -14.38 17.10
N ASP A 59 -16.49 -15.63 17.27
CA ASP A 59 -15.75 -16.83 16.90
C ASP A 59 -15.63 -17.06 15.37
N GLU A 60 -16.23 -16.18 14.56
CA GLU A 60 -16.23 -16.27 13.09
C GLU A 60 -15.47 -15.11 12.41
N LEU A 61 -14.86 -14.21 13.17
CA LEU A 61 -14.12 -13.09 12.59
C LEU A 61 -12.70 -13.56 12.20
N PRO A 62 -12.20 -13.22 11.00
CA PRO A 62 -10.83 -13.58 10.60
C PRO A 62 -9.82 -12.53 11.07
N ASN A 63 -8.57 -12.95 11.25
CA ASN A 63 -7.45 -12.01 11.22
C ASN A 63 -7.39 -11.29 9.88
N ILE A 64 -7.04 -10.01 9.88
CA ILE A 64 -6.94 -9.19 8.67
C ILE A 64 -5.52 -8.65 8.57
N ILE A 65 -4.79 -9.11 7.57
CA ILE A 65 -3.41 -8.68 7.31
C ILE A 65 -3.40 -7.91 5.99
N VAL A 66 -2.97 -6.66 6.02
CA VAL A 66 -2.89 -5.79 4.83
C VAL A 66 -1.45 -5.38 4.62
N VAL A 67 -0.89 -5.74 3.49
CA VAL A 67 0.51 -5.49 3.13
C VAL A 67 0.60 -4.56 1.94
N GLN A 68 1.13 -3.38 2.17
CA GLN A 68 1.50 -2.43 1.13
C GLN A 68 2.92 -2.73 0.66
N LEU A 69 3.04 -3.16 -0.60
CA LEU A 69 4.32 -3.48 -1.22
C LEU A 69 4.91 -2.22 -1.86
N GLU A 70 6.06 -1.78 -1.34
CA GLU A 70 6.75 -0.56 -1.77
C GLU A 70 7.14 -0.62 -3.24
N SER A 71 6.70 0.38 -4.00
CA SER A 71 6.99 0.54 -5.43
C SER A 71 6.66 -0.71 -6.28
N TYR A 72 5.76 -1.57 -5.82
CA TYR A 72 5.47 -2.82 -6.53
C TYR A 72 4.77 -2.57 -7.86
N PHE A 73 5.42 -3.03 -8.90
CA PHE A 73 4.92 -3.09 -10.27
C PHE A 73 5.14 -4.51 -10.81
N ASP A 74 4.07 -5.15 -11.25
CA ASP A 74 4.19 -6.41 -11.97
C ASP A 74 4.87 -6.17 -13.31
N VAL A 75 6.15 -6.50 -13.39
CA VAL A 75 7.00 -6.24 -14.56
C VAL A 75 6.56 -6.98 -15.82
N ALA A 76 5.72 -8.02 -15.69
CA ALA A 76 5.07 -8.64 -16.83
C ALA A 76 4.13 -7.66 -17.58
N ASN A 77 3.75 -6.54 -16.95
CA ASN A 77 2.97 -5.47 -17.58
C ASN A 77 3.82 -4.42 -18.34
N ALA A 78 5.15 -4.54 -18.36
CA ALA A 78 6.01 -3.71 -19.18
C ALA A 78 5.90 -4.07 -20.67
N GLU A 79 5.95 -3.05 -21.56
CA GLU A 79 5.88 -3.22 -23.02
C GLU A 79 7.26 -3.18 -23.69
N PHE A 80 8.29 -2.71 -22.98
CA PHE A 80 9.57 -2.36 -23.59
C PHE A 80 10.74 -3.25 -23.18
N PHE A 81 10.53 -4.21 -22.28
CA PHE A 81 11.52 -5.22 -21.91
C PHE A 81 10.85 -6.55 -21.52
N THR A 82 11.67 -7.59 -21.43
CA THR A 82 11.27 -8.91 -20.93
C THR A 82 12.25 -9.36 -19.86
N THR A 83 11.84 -10.35 -19.07
CA THR A 83 12.64 -10.96 -18.01
C THR A 83 12.99 -12.40 -18.36
N SER A 84 14.16 -12.88 -17.93
CA SER A 84 14.61 -14.26 -18.19
C SER A 84 13.76 -15.32 -17.47
N GLU A 85 13.15 -14.95 -16.35
CA GLU A 85 12.26 -15.80 -15.55
C GLU A 85 11.11 -14.93 -15.01
N ASP A 86 10.06 -15.58 -14.49
CA ASP A 86 8.97 -14.89 -13.80
C ASP A 86 9.48 -14.21 -12.53
N ALA A 87 9.30 -12.89 -12.42
CA ALA A 87 9.71 -12.11 -11.26
C ALA A 87 8.74 -12.21 -10.07
N CYS A 88 7.51 -12.67 -10.31
CA CYS A 88 6.45 -12.68 -9.29
C CYS A 88 5.68 -14.00 -9.25
N PRO A 89 6.33 -15.18 -9.18
CA PRO A 89 5.64 -16.46 -9.32
C PRO A 89 4.59 -16.71 -8.23
N ASN A 90 4.81 -16.26 -6.99
CA ASN A 90 3.85 -16.39 -5.90
C ASN A 90 2.63 -15.48 -6.12
N LEU A 91 2.85 -14.20 -6.44
CA LEU A 91 1.76 -13.27 -6.75
C LEU A 91 0.98 -13.70 -7.99
N HIS A 92 1.65 -14.16 -9.05
CA HIS A 92 0.96 -14.69 -10.24
C HIS A 92 0.09 -15.92 -9.93
N ASN A 93 0.56 -16.81 -9.05
CA ASN A 93 -0.25 -17.92 -8.57
C ASN A 93 -1.46 -17.41 -7.76
N LEU A 94 -1.28 -16.42 -6.92
CA LEU A 94 -2.38 -15.81 -6.17
C LEU A 94 -3.39 -15.12 -7.10
N TYR A 95 -2.94 -14.38 -8.13
CA TYR A 95 -3.82 -13.72 -9.10
C TYR A 95 -4.70 -14.69 -9.87
N GLN A 96 -4.22 -15.91 -10.11
CA GLN A 96 -5.00 -16.94 -10.82
C GLN A 96 -6.05 -17.61 -9.93
N ASN A 97 -5.85 -17.65 -8.63
CA ASN A 97 -6.66 -18.47 -7.72
C ASN A 97 -7.53 -17.64 -6.76
N TYR A 98 -7.27 -16.34 -6.61
CA TYR A 98 -7.93 -15.49 -5.64
C TYR A 98 -8.42 -14.17 -6.27
N SER A 99 -9.23 -13.43 -5.52
CA SER A 99 -9.74 -12.13 -5.97
C SER A 99 -8.59 -11.15 -6.18
N SER A 100 -8.43 -10.69 -7.41
CA SER A 100 -7.31 -9.81 -7.79
C SER A 100 -7.71 -8.86 -8.91
N GLY A 101 -6.87 -7.86 -9.16
CA GLY A 101 -7.09 -6.91 -10.25
C GLY A 101 -6.19 -5.68 -10.14
N TYR A 102 -6.54 -4.66 -10.90
CA TYR A 102 -5.89 -3.37 -10.83
C TYR A 102 -6.37 -2.58 -9.61
N PHE A 103 -5.43 -1.95 -8.92
CA PHE A 103 -5.66 -1.06 -7.81
C PHE A 103 -5.29 0.38 -8.21
N LYS A 104 -6.27 1.28 -8.16
CA LYS A 104 -6.02 2.68 -8.48
C LYS A 104 -5.37 3.38 -7.30
N VAL A 105 -4.20 3.95 -7.55
CA VAL A 105 -3.39 4.66 -6.54
C VAL A 105 -3.33 6.15 -6.79
N PRO A 106 -3.14 6.97 -5.74
CA PRO A 106 -3.14 8.42 -5.85
C PRO A 106 -1.83 9.00 -6.39
N SER A 107 -0.76 8.21 -6.47
CA SER A 107 0.59 8.70 -6.74
C SER A 107 1.32 7.85 -7.78
N VAL A 108 2.35 8.43 -8.42
CA VAL A 108 3.22 7.76 -9.39
C VAL A 108 4.68 8.05 -9.03
N GLY A 109 5.50 7.03 -8.93
CA GLY A 109 6.95 7.13 -8.70
C GLY A 109 7.37 7.62 -7.32
N ALA A 110 6.44 8.00 -6.46
CA ALA A 110 6.65 8.41 -5.06
C ALA A 110 5.30 8.60 -4.39
N GLY A 111 5.30 8.71 -3.05
CA GLY A 111 4.08 9.07 -2.32
C GLY A 111 3.44 7.90 -1.58
N THR A 112 4.22 6.96 -1.12
CA THR A 112 3.84 5.78 -0.31
C THR A 112 2.81 6.14 0.77
N ALA A 113 3.07 7.19 1.57
CA ALA A 113 2.17 7.65 2.62
C ALA A 113 0.81 8.16 2.13
N ASN A 114 0.71 8.55 0.87
CA ASN A 114 -0.55 8.98 0.27
C ASN A 114 -1.46 7.80 -0.02
N THR A 115 -0.91 6.69 -0.49
CA THR A 115 -1.65 5.44 -0.67
C THR A 115 -2.03 4.82 0.67
N GLU A 116 -1.11 4.80 1.66
CA GLU A 116 -1.42 4.41 3.04
C GLU A 116 -2.63 5.18 3.59
N PHE A 117 -2.64 6.51 3.41
CA PHE A 117 -3.72 7.36 3.89
C PHE A 117 -5.07 7.01 3.26
N GLU A 118 -5.13 6.85 1.93
CA GLU A 118 -6.38 6.50 1.25
C GLU A 118 -6.88 5.11 1.67
N VAL A 119 -5.99 4.13 1.80
CA VAL A 119 -6.34 2.76 2.22
C VAL A 119 -6.85 2.74 3.65
N LEU A 120 -6.13 3.36 4.57
CA LEU A 120 -6.48 3.31 5.99
C LEU A 120 -7.72 4.13 6.35
N THR A 121 -7.92 5.27 5.69
CA THR A 121 -9.02 6.19 6.04
C THR A 121 -10.23 6.11 5.11
N GLY A 122 -10.07 5.53 3.92
CA GLY A 122 -11.08 5.60 2.85
C GLY A 122 -11.27 7.02 2.28
N MET A 123 -10.46 7.98 2.67
CA MET A 123 -10.56 9.37 2.27
C MET A 123 -9.68 9.65 1.07
N ASN A 124 -10.27 10.13 -0.02
CA ASN A 124 -9.52 10.42 -1.24
C ASN A 124 -8.74 11.73 -1.16
N LEU A 125 -7.48 11.73 -1.63
CA LEU A 125 -6.58 12.89 -1.62
C LEU A 125 -7.08 14.10 -2.43
N ARG A 126 -8.03 13.90 -3.35
CA ARG A 126 -8.64 15.00 -4.10
C ARG A 126 -9.30 16.08 -3.22
N TYR A 127 -9.57 15.75 -1.96
CA TYR A 127 -10.14 16.68 -0.99
C TYR A 127 -9.09 17.52 -0.26
N PHE A 128 -7.81 17.22 -0.48
CA PHE A 128 -6.66 17.96 0.05
C PHE A 128 -6.06 18.90 -0.99
N GLY A 129 -5.08 19.68 -0.58
CA GLY A 129 -4.35 20.54 -1.50
C GLY A 129 -3.50 19.76 -2.52
N PRO A 130 -3.20 20.39 -3.68
CA PRO A 130 -2.38 19.74 -4.70
C PRO A 130 -0.98 19.35 -4.15
N GLY A 131 -0.60 18.07 -4.32
CA GLY A 131 0.68 17.56 -3.83
C GLY A 131 0.81 17.48 -2.31
N GLU A 132 -0.28 17.64 -1.57
CA GLU A 132 -0.29 17.56 -0.11
C GLU A 132 -0.12 16.13 0.38
N TYR A 133 0.60 15.98 1.47
CA TYR A 133 0.74 14.73 2.22
C TYR A 133 -0.04 14.85 3.54
N PRO A 134 -1.23 14.25 3.67
CA PRO A 134 -2.02 14.32 4.91
C PRO A 134 -1.26 13.84 6.14
N TYR A 135 -0.34 12.90 5.99
CA TYR A 135 0.57 12.46 7.06
C TYR A 135 1.41 13.62 7.64
N LYS A 136 1.83 14.57 6.80
CA LYS A 136 2.65 15.73 7.22
C LYS A 136 1.83 16.91 7.71
N THR A 137 0.64 17.11 7.17
CA THR A 137 -0.16 18.30 7.39
C THR A 137 -1.29 18.10 8.40
N TYR A 138 -1.93 16.95 8.39
CA TYR A 138 -3.13 16.65 9.19
C TYR A 138 -2.92 15.52 10.20
N SER A 139 -2.74 14.27 9.74
CA SER A 139 -2.83 13.07 10.58
C SER A 139 -1.76 12.98 11.67
N LYS A 140 -0.59 13.62 11.51
CA LYS A 140 0.42 13.67 12.58
C LYS A 140 0.02 14.52 13.77
N LYS A 141 -1.02 15.36 13.64
CA LYS A 141 -1.43 16.34 14.65
C LYS A 141 -2.84 16.10 15.18
N HIS A 142 -3.65 15.36 14.44
CA HIS A 142 -5.07 15.18 14.74
C HIS A 142 -5.44 13.71 14.73
N PRO A 143 -6.29 13.27 15.69
CA PRO A 143 -6.94 11.97 15.61
C PRO A 143 -7.62 11.81 14.23
N THR A 144 -7.40 10.68 13.61
CA THR A 144 -7.88 10.40 12.26
C THR A 144 -8.60 9.06 12.28
N GLU A 145 -9.89 9.07 11.99
CA GLU A 145 -10.67 7.85 11.88
C GLU A 145 -10.12 6.96 10.75
N SER A 146 -9.94 5.67 11.03
CA SER A 146 -9.27 4.73 10.14
C SER A 146 -9.82 3.33 10.25
N ALA A 147 -9.33 2.41 9.41
CA ALA A 147 -9.61 0.99 9.53
C ALA A 147 -9.22 0.44 10.92
N ALA A 148 -8.12 0.93 11.51
CA ALA A 148 -7.70 0.52 12.84
C ALA A 148 -8.73 0.90 13.91
N THR A 149 -9.22 2.15 13.93
CA THR A 149 -10.27 2.57 14.88
C THR A 149 -11.57 1.81 14.68
N ALA A 150 -11.93 1.51 13.42
CA ALA A 150 -13.16 0.78 13.12
C ALA A 150 -13.06 -0.69 13.57
N LEU A 151 -11.92 -1.35 13.36
CA LEU A 151 -11.72 -2.74 13.75
C LEU A 151 -11.48 -2.88 15.26
N ALA A 152 -10.76 -1.95 15.89
CA ALA A 152 -10.65 -1.90 17.36
C ALA A 152 -12.03 -1.80 18.04
N ALA A 153 -12.97 -1.06 17.45
CA ALA A 153 -14.35 -1.01 17.95
C ALA A 153 -15.13 -2.34 17.83
N LEU A 154 -14.62 -3.29 17.03
CA LEU A 154 -15.12 -4.67 16.91
C LEU A 154 -14.34 -5.67 17.79
N GLY A 155 -13.33 -5.21 18.51
CA GLY A 155 -12.53 -6.03 19.43
C GLY A 155 -11.20 -6.52 18.88
N TYR A 156 -10.79 -6.09 17.68
CA TYR A 156 -9.49 -6.45 17.11
C TYR A 156 -8.33 -5.82 17.86
N GLY A 157 -7.21 -6.54 18.01
CA GLY A 157 -5.89 -5.96 18.21
C GLY A 157 -5.43 -5.27 16.94
N THR A 158 -4.80 -4.09 17.06
CA THR A 158 -4.44 -3.30 15.87
C THR A 158 -2.94 -2.97 15.84
N HIS A 159 -2.26 -3.46 14.79
CA HIS A 159 -0.81 -3.43 14.69
C HIS A 159 -0.37 -2.81 13.36
N ALA A 160 0.57 -1.86 13.43
CA ALA A 160 1.24 -1.33 12.25
C ALA A 160 2.72 -1.75 12.24
N LEU A 161 3.25 -2.09 11.07
CA LEU A 161 4.64 -2.47 10.88
C LEU A 161 5.27 -1.75 9.69
N HIS A 162 6.57 -1.43 9.79
CA HIS A 162 7.34 -0.87 8.69
C HIS A 162 8.83 -1.15 8.88
N ASP A 163 9.46 -1.80 7.94
CA ASP A 163 10.88 -2.14 7.95
C ASP A 163 11.81 -0.98 7.56
N ASN A 164 11.30 0.25 7.67
CA ASN A 164 12.08 1.48 7.64
C ASN A 164 11.86 2.30 8.93
N THR A 165 12.53 3.44 9.04
CA THR A 165 12.51 4.26 10.26
C THR A 165 11.13 4.82 10.59
N GLY A 166 10.72 4.72 11.85
CA GLY A 166 9.41 5.15 12.32
C GLY A 166 9.16 6.67 12.21
N ASN A 167 10.22 7.47 12.08
CA ASN A 167 10.12 8.91 11.88
C ASN A 167 9.83 9.31 10.42
N PHE A 168 10.07 8.44 9.46
CA PHE A 168 9.81 8.73 8.06
C PHE A 168 8.31 8.93 7.84
N TYR A 169 7.91 10.03 7.21
CA TYR A 169 6.52 10.52 7.13
C TYR A 169 5.83 10.75 8.50
N SER A 170 6.58 10.77 9.60
CA SER A 170 6.04 10.89 10.98
C SER A 170 5.11 9.72 11.35
N ARG A 171 5.35 8.51 10.81
CA ARG A 171 4.46 7.35 10.97
C ARG A 171 4.16 7.01 12.43
N ALA A 172 5.13 7.14 13.34
CA ALA A 172 4.89 6.89 14.77
C ALA A 172 3.73 7.74 15.32
N ASN A 173 3.69 9.02 14.99
CA ASN A 173 2.59 9.91 15.42
C ASN A 173 1.30 9.63 14.61
N VAL A 174 1.44 9.36 13.32
CA VAL A 174 0.30 9.14 12.43
C VAL A 174 -0.46 7.87 12.82
N PHE A 175 0.22 6.74 13.00
CA PHE A 175 -0.42 5.49 13.36
C PHE A 175 -1.03 5.53 14.76
N ASN A 176 -0.36 6.21 15.72
CA ASN A 176 -0.98 6.49 17.02
C ASN A 176 -2.28 7.30 16.88
N ASN A 177 -2.28 8.35 16.06
CA ASN A 177 -3.47 9.18 15.82
C ASN A 177 -4.55 8.47 14.97
N MET A 178 -4.19 7.42 14.25
CA MET A 178 -5.11 6.55 13.51
C MET A 178 -5.62 5.38 14.36
N GLY A 179 -5.22 5.29 15.62
CA GLY A 179 -5.77 4.32 16.58
C GLY A 179 -5.16 2.93 16.51
N PHE A 180 -3.93 2.79 16.02
CA PHE A 180 -3.18 1.54 16.15
C PHE A 180 -2.67 1.38 17.58
N ASP A 181 -2.83 0.17 18.15
CA ASP A 181 -2.35 -0.17 19.50
C ASP A 181 -0.83 -0.26 19.52
N THR A 182 -0.22 -0.78 18.47
CA THR A 182 1.24 -0.92 18.35
C THR A 182 1.75 -0.43 17.00
N PHE A 183 3.01 0.04 17.00
CA PHE A 183 3.76 0.29 15.78
C PHE A 183 5.20 -0.23 15.92
N THR A 184 5.54 -1.23 15.10
CA THR A 184 6.87 -1.82 15.03
C THR A 184 7.60 -1.28 13.80
N SER A 185 8.56 -0.40 14.01
CA SER A 185 9.43 0.12 12.96
C SER A 185 10.79 -0.57 12.97
N LYS A 186 11.62 -0.30 11.96
CA LYS A 186 12.97 -0.87 11.80
C LYS A 186 13.80 -0.84 13.08
N GLU A 187 13.67 0.21 13.90
CA GLU A 187 14.40 0.38 15.15
C GLU A 187 14.08 -0.71 16.18
N PHE A 188 12.96 -1.39 16.04
CA PHE A 188 12.50 -2.48 16.91
C PHE A 188 12.62 -3.86 16.27
N MET A 189 13.11 -3.93 15.03
CA MET A 189 13.32 -5.19 14.32
C MET A 189 14.74 -5.68 14.51
N ASN A 190 14.90 -6.95 14.93
CA ASN A 190 16.22 -7.54 15.12
C ASN A 190 16.80 -7.99 13.78
N VAL A 191 18.02 -7.58 13.52
CA VAL A 191 18.86 -8.01 12.40
C VAL A 191 18.19 -7.99 11.06
N LEU A 192 18.51 -7.02 10.31
CA LEU A 192 18.03 -6.90 8.97
C LEU A 192 19.13 -7.28 8.01
N GLN A 193 18.80 -8.18 7.11
CA GLN A 193 19.49 -8.21 5.84
C GLN A 193 19.09 -6.95 5.07
N THR A 194 20.05 -6.39 4.37
CA THR A 194 19.83 -5.23 3.52
C THR A 194 20.09 -5.58 2.07
N THR A 195 19.40 -4.88 1.18
CA THR A 195 19.73 -4.89 -0.23
C THR A 195 21.11 -4.26 -0.46
N GLU A 196 21.69 -4.46 -1.62
CA GLU A 196 22.96 -3.83 -2.02
C GLU A 196 22.91 -2.30 -1.95
N ASN A 197 21.70 -1.74 -2.00
CA ASN A 197 21.43 -0.30 -1.91
C ASN A 197 21.08 0.17 -0.48
N GLY A 198 21.12 -0.73 0.49
CA GLY A 198 20.98 -0.44 1.91
C GLY A 198 19.55 -0.39 2.46
N TRP A 199 18.54 -0.73 1.67
CA TRP A 199 17.18 -0.91 2.17
C TRP A 199 17.05 -2.24 2.93
N ALA A 200 16.17 -2.30 3.91
CA ALA A 200 15.85 -3.55 4.58
C ALA A 200 15.22 -4.54 3.57
N LYS A 201 15.53 -5.84 3.72
CA LYS A 201 14.83 -6.89 2.98
C LYS A 201 13.52 -7.22 3.65
N ASP A 202 12.45 -7.30 2.86
CA ASP A 202 11.06 -7.48 3.36
C ASP A 202 10.85 -8.85 4.05
N GLU A 203 11.74 -9.81 3.87
CA GLU A 203 11.65 -11.15 4.49
C GLU A 203 11.45 -11.10 6.02
N ILE A 204 12.03 -10.08 6.69
CA ILE A 204 11.93 -9.88 8.15
C ILE A 204 10.49 -9.62 8.60
N LEU A 205 9.66 -9.06 7.71
CA LEU A 205 8.28 -8.69 8.03
C LEU A 205 7.42 -9.90 8.37
N THR A 206 7.66 -11.07 7.76
CA THR A 206 6.93 -12.30 8.09
C THR A 206 7.01 -12.61 9.58
N GLN A 207 8.23 -12.61 10.15
CA GLN A 207 8.43 -12.86 11.57
C GLN A 207 7.69 -11.84 12.43
N HIS A 208 7.85 -10.54 12.14
CA HIS A 208 7.27 -9.50 12.97
C HIS A 208 5.74 -9.38 12.83
N ILE A 209 5.17 -9.77 11.69
CA ILE A 209 3.71 -9.91 11.55
C ILE A 209 3.21 -11.01 12.47
N MET A 210 3.85 -12.19 12.48
CA MET A 210 3.47 -13.29 13.37
C MET A 210 3.64 -12.91 14.84
N GLU A 211 4.75 -12.25 15.21
CA GLU A 211 4.97 -11.75 16.57
C GLU A 211 3.91 -10.74 17.01
N ALA A 212 3.48 -9.85 16.13
CA ALA A 212 2.39 -8.89 16.41
C ALA A 212 1.08 -9.62 16.72
N MET A 213 0.73 -10.63 15.91
CA MET A 213 -0.47 -11.44 16.11
C MET A 213 -0.41 -12.31 17.38
N ASP A 214 0.78 -12.60 17.89
CA ASP A 214 0.97 -13.37 19.14
C ASP A 214 0.86 -12.48 20.40
N THR A 215 0.66 -11.17 20.27
CA THR A 215 0.59 -10.24 21.41
C THR A 215 -0.79 -10.16 22.05
N SER A 216 -1.81 -10.69 21.41
CA SER A 216 -3.19 -10.68 21.90
C SER A 216 -3.87 -12.04 21.75
N ASP A 217 -4.95 -12.27 22.51
CA ASP A 217 -5.78 -13.47 22.42
C ASP A 217 -7.02 -13.26 21.51
N GLN A 218 -7.10 -12.10 20.87
CA GLN A 218 -8.19 -11.70 19.97
C GLN A 218 -7.75 -11.72 18.51
N GLU A 219 -8.69 -11.58 17.59
CA GLU A 219 -8.38 -11.38 16.18
C GLU A 219 -7.59 -10.09 15.97
N ASP A 220 -6.67 -10.11 15.01
CA ASP A 220 -5.76 -9.02 14.74
C ASP A 220 -6.01 -8.35 13.40
N PHE A 221 -5.86 -7.03 13.40
CA PHE A 221 -5.67 -6.22 12.21
C PHE A 221 -4.22 -5.78 12.13
N VAL A 222 -3.50 -6.30 11.14
CA VAL A 222 -2.09 -5.99 10.92
C VAL A 222 -1.94 -5.21 9.60
N PHE A 223 -1.45 -3.97 9.69
CA PHE A 223 -1.12 -3.15 8.53
C PHE A 223 0.39 -3.04 8.38
N THR A 224 0.93 -3.54 7.29
CA THR A 224 2.37 -3.61 7.04
C THR A 224 2.75 -2.82 5.79
N VAL A 225 3.79 -2.02 5.89
CA VAL A 225 4.40 -1.29 4.77
C VAL A 225 5.82 -1.80 4.56
N SER A 226 6.11 -2.34 3.38
CA SER A 226 7.45 -2.81 3.02
C SER A 226 8.35 -1.67 2.51
N VAL A 227 9.65 -1.92 2.32
CA VAL A 227 10.59 -0.91 1.83
C VAL A 227 11.56 -1.41 0.76
N GLN A 228 11.67 -2.71 0.55
CA GLN A 228 12.73 -3.29 -0.31
C GLN A 228 12.69 -2.76 -1.75
N GLY A 229 11.52 -2.53 -2.31
CA GLY A 229 11.32 -2.01 -3.66
C GLY A 229 11.65 -0.52 -3.83
N HIS A 230 12.03 0.19 -2.76
CA HIS A 230 12.22 1.64 -2.75
C HIS A 230 13.32 2.11 -3.71
N GLY A 231 13.11 3.28 -4.30
CA GLY A 231 13.95 3.92 -5.32
C GLY A 231 15.41 4.20 -4.93
N ASN A 232 16.09 4.95 -5.77
CA ASN A 232 17.52 5.05 -5.97
C ASN A 232 18.11 3.81 -6.66
N TYR A 233 17.46 3.40 -7.74
CA TYR A 233 17.92 2.26 -8.53
C TYR A 233 19.26 2.57 -9.19
N PRO A 234 20.29 1.67 -9.05
CA PRO A 234 21.65 1.93 -9.48
C PRO A 234 21.78 1.89 -11.00
N GLU A 235 22.57 2.82 -11.55
CA GLU A 235 22.93 2.86 -12.98
C GLU A 235 24.05 1.88 -13.34
N THR A 236 24.67 1.30 -12.34
CA THR A 236 25.71 0.28 -12.48
C THR A 236 25.24 -1.04 -11.90
N GLN A 237 25.76 -2.14 -12.41
CA GLN A 237 25.44 -3.47 -11.88
C GLN A 237 25.94 -3.60 -10.42
N LEU A 238 25.03 -3.75 -9.46
CA LEU A 238 25.34 -4.01 -8.06
C LEU A 238 25.19 -5.49 -7.69
N ILE A 239 24.23 -6.19 -8.27
CA ILE A 239 24.03 -7.62 -8.02
C ILE A 239 24.99 -8.40 -8.92
N GLU A 240 25.93 -9.10 -8.30
CA GLU A 240 27.00 -9.81 -9.03
C GLU A 240 26.44 -10.94 -9.92
N ASN A 241 25.46 -11.69 -9.41
CA ASN A 241 24.79 -12.79 -10.10
C ASN A 241 23.26 -12.64 -9.98
N PRO A 242 22.64 -11.75 -10.76
CA PRO A 242 21.21 -11.53 -10.67
C PRO A 242 20.44 -12.80 -11.02
N LYS A 243 19.46 -13.16 -10.20
CA LYS A 243 18.58 -14.30 -10.43
C LYS A 243 17.77 -14.11 -11.72
N ILE A 244 17.32 -12.89 -11.95
CA ILE A 244 16.52 -12.54 -13.12
C ILE A 244 17.27 -11.49 -13.94
N LYS A 245 17.39 -11.74 -15.24
CA LYS A 245 18.00 -10.82 -16.19
C LYS A 245 16.93 -10.08 -16.98
N VAL A 246 17.26 -8.83 -17.33
CA VAL A 246 16.42 -7.97 -18.17
C VAL A 246 16.94 -7.93 -19.59
N GLU A 247 16.07 -8.12 -20.57
CA GLU A 247 16.35 -8.13 -22.01
C GLU A 247 15.47 -7.11 -22.74
N GLY A 248 15.99 -6.52 -23.82
CA GLY A 248 15.24 -5.55 -24.64
C GLY A 248 15.54 -4.09 -24.36
N ILE A 249 16.39 -3.76 -23.37
CA ILE A 249 16.82 -2.40 -23.07
C ILE A 249 18.26 -2.24 -23.60
N GLU A 250 18.46 -1.29 -24.54
CA GLU A 250 19.77 -1.00 -25.13
C GLU A 250 20.63 -0.09 -24.25
N ASP A 251 20.00 0.85 -23.53
CA ASP A 251 20.71 1.72 -22.59
C ASP A 251 21.14 0.95 -21.35
N GLU A 252 22.47 0.81 -21.17
CA GLU A 252 23.03 -0.02 -20.11
C GLU A 252 22.71 0.49 -18.70
N ALA A 253 22.66 1.81 -18.51
CA ALA A 253 22.32 2.40 -17.22
C ALA A 253 20.85 2.12 -16.86
N LEU A 254 19.94 2.28 -17.83
CA LEU A 254 18.53 1.96 -17.65
C LEU A 254 18.31 0.47 -17.43
N LYS A 255 19.02 -0.39 -18.16
CA LYS A 255 18.99 -1.84 -18.00
C LYS A 255 19.42 -2.25 -16.59
N ASN A 256 20.50 -1.70 -16.08
CA ASN A 256 21.00 -1.97 -14.72
C ASN A 256 19.97 -1.57 -13.65
N LYS A 257 19.29 -0.42 -13.80
CA LYS A 257 18.20 0.00 -12.92
C LYS A 257 17.07 -1.02 -12.89
N TRP A 258 16.61 -1.46 -14.07
CA TRP A 258 15.53 -2.41 -14.17
C TRP A 258 15.91 -3.80 -13.69
N GLU A 259 17.11 -4.27 -14.00
CA GLU A 259 17.60 -5.57 -13.54
C GLU A 259 17.75 -5.61 -12.01
N TYR A 260 18.27 -4.53 -11.40
CA TYR A 260 18.29 -4.40 -9.96
C TYR A 260 16.87 -4.45 -9.38
N TYR A 261 15.96 -3.62 -9.89
CA TYR A 261 14.59 -3.54 -9.40
C TYR A 261 13.83 -4.88 -9.54
N VAL A 262 13.95 -5.55 -10.68
CA VAL A 262 13.29 -6.84 -10.91
C VAL A 262 13.74 -7.90 -9.89
N ASN A 263 15.02 -7.89 -9.51
CA ASN A 263 15.53 -8.81 -8.49
C ASN A 263 15.02 -8.45 -7.07
N GLN A 264 14.81 -7.16 -6.77
CA GLN A 264 14.13 -6.76 -5.53
C GLN A 264 12.66 -7.19 -5.52
N VAL A 265 11.95 -7.06 -6.64
CA VAL A 265 10.58 -7.55 -6.80
C VAL A 265 10.51 -9.08 -6.62
N TYR A 266 11.49 -9.82 -7.14
CA TYR A 266 11.55 -11.26 -6.94
C TYR A 266 11.69 -11.65 -5.45
N GLU A 267 12.57 -10.98 -4.71
CA GLU A 267 12.71 -11.23 -3.27
C GLU A 267 11.46 -10.81 -2.49
N MET A 268 10.83 -9.70 -2.85
CA MET A 268 9.53 -9.28 -2.30
C MET A 268 8.46 -10.34 -2.55
N ASP A 269 8.42 -10.96 -3.73
CA ASP A 269 7.51 -12.06 -4.04
C ASP A 269 7.78 -13.31 -3.20
N GLN A 270 9.05 -13.59 -2.85
CA GLN A 270 9.37 -14.68 -1.91
C GLN A 270 8.81 -14.36 -0.52
N PHE A 271 8.93 -13.13 -0.04
CA PHE A 271 8.29 -12.69 1.20
C PHE A 271 6.77 -12.91 1.16
N VAL A 272 6.09 -12.57 0.06
CA VAL A 272 4.65 -12.84 -0.12
C VAL A 272 4.34 -14.33 0.06
N GLY A 273 5.08 -15.20 -0.60
CA GLY A 273 4.91 -16.66 -0.49
C GLY A 273 5.15 -17.18 0.92
N ASP A 274 6.16 -16.66 1.62
CA ASP A 274 6.51 -17.10 2.97
C ASP A 274 5.50 -16.57 4.00
N LEU A 275 4.98 -15.37 3.84
CA LEU A 275 3.90 -14.85 4.69
C LEU A 275 2.63 -15.70 4.57
N ILE A 276 2.21 -16.05 3.35
CA ILE A 276 1.03 -16.94 3.16
C ILE A 276 1.24 -18.28 3.86
N LYS A 277 2.41 -18.91 3.70
CA LYS A 277 2.72 -20.19 4.40
C LYS A 277 2.67 -20.04 5.93
N ALA A 278 3.21 -18.92 6.45
CA ALA A 278 3.20 -18.65 7.89
C ALA A 278 1.77 -18.48 8.43
N VAL A 279 0.93 -17.73 7.71
CA VAL A 279 -0.48 -17.53 8.07
C VAL A 279 -1.27 -18.86 7.98
N GLU A 280 -1.07 -19.65 6.93
CA GLU A 280 -1.69 -20.98 6.80
C GLU A 280 -1.30 -21.93 7.96
N ALA A 281 -0.05 -21.87 8.40
CA ALA A 281 0.45 -22.70 9.49
C ALA A 281 -0.23 -22.41 10.85
N ARG A 282 -0.76 -21.21 11.05
CA ARG A 282 -1.52 -20.83 12.25
C ARG A 282 -2.87 -21.54 12.33
N LYS A 283 -3.45 -21.91 11.20
CA LYS A 283 -4.78 -22.55 11.11
C LYS A 283 -5.92 -21.70 11.68
N GLU A 284 -5.72 -20.40 11.76
CA GLU A 284 -6.71 -19.41 12.17
C GLU A 284 -7.39 -18.84 10.95
N PRO A 285 -8.70 -18.52 11.01
CA PRO A 285 -9.37 -17.80 9.93
C PRO A 285 -8.61 -16.50 9.63
N SER A 286 -8.19 -16.30 8.40
CA SER A 286 -7.36 -15.15 8.03
C SER A 286 -7.65 -14.67 6.61
N VAL A 287 -7.56 -13.35 6.42
CA VAL A 287 -7.59 -12.68 5.13
C VAL A 287 -6.31 -11.88 4.97
N VAL A 288 -5.59 -12.07 3.87
CA VAL A 288 -4.37 -11.33 3.56
C VAL A 288 -4.55 -10.55 2.27
N VAL A 289 -4.30 -9.26 2.33
CA VAL A 289 -4.38 -8.35 1.18
C VAL A 289 -2.98 -7.85 0.83
N PHE A 290 -2.55 -8.06 -0.40
CA PHE A 290 -1.34 -7.43 -0.94
C PHE A 290 -1.71 -6.42 -2.01
N TYR A 291 -1.05 -5.27 -2.01
CA TYR A 291 -1.19 -4.29 -3.08
C TYR A 291 0.08 -3.43 -3.21
N GLY A 292 0.33 -2.93 -4.44
CA GLY A 292 1.40 -1.96 -4.67
C GLY A 292 0.94 -0.53 -4.37
N ASP A 293 1.80 0.30 -3.82
CA ASP A 293 1.48 1.68 -3.44
C ASP A 293 1.58 2.67 -4.60
N HIS A 294 2.53 2.50 -5.49
CA HIS A 294 2.75 3.26 -6.73
C HIS A 294 3.74 2.55 -7.65
N LEU A 295 3.85 3.02 -8.88
CA LEU A 295 4.88 2.54 -9.81
C LEU A 295 6.28 3.00 -9.37
N PRO A 296 7.35 2.25 -9.74
CA PRO A 296 8.73 2.63 -9.40
C PRO A 296 9.13 3.95 -10.06
N THR A 297 10.08 4.67 -9.42
CA THR A 297 10.62 5.94 -9.90
C THR A 297 11.61 5.71 -11.05
N MET A 298 11.08 5.26 -12.20
CA MET A 298 11.85 4.91 -13.41
C MET A 298 11.53 5.79 -14.60
N GLY A 299 10.73 6.85 -14.41
CA GLY A 299 10.31 7.73 -15.51
C GLY A 299 9.33 7.07 -16.48
N LEU A 300 8.56 6.07 -16.02
CA LEU A 300 7.57 5.37 -16.84
C LEU A 300 6.54 6.32 -17.43
N LYS A 301 6.19 6.06 -18.69
CA LYS A 301 5.10 6.71 -19.41
C LYS A 301 3.97 5.72 -19.63
N ALA A 302 2.78 6.22 -19.97
CA ALA A 302 1.62 5.36 -20.22
C ALA A 302 1.87 4.34 -21.35
N GLU A 303 2.64 4.72 -22.37
CA GLU A 303 3.01 3.84 -23.49
C GLU A 303 3.91 2.67 -23.10
N ASP A 304 4.65 2.77 -21.98
CA ASP A 304 5.52 1.72 -21.47
C ASP A 304 4.76 0.58 -20.79
N LEU A 305 3.46 0.76 -20.57
CA LEU A 305 2.60 -0.14 -19.81
C LEU A 305 1.52 -0.78 -20.68
N LYS A 306 1.26 -2.07 -20.48
CA LYS A 306 0.11 -2.77 -21.10
C LYS A 306 -1.23 -2.12 -20.73
N SER A 307 -1.37 -1.63 -19.50
CA SER A 307 -2.58 -0.94 -19.02
C SER A 307 -2.78 0.45 -19.62
N ARG A 308 -1.73 1.06 -20.20
CA ARG A 308 -1.71 2.44 -20.67
C ARG A 308 -2.10 3.47 -19.60
N TYR A 309 -1.92 3.14 -18.31
CA TYR A 309 -2.35 4.00 -17.22
C TYR A 309 -1.37 3.96 -16.04
N LEU A 310 -0.82 5.11 -15.66
CA LEU A 310 0.25 5.23 -14.65
C LEU A 310 -0.22 5.10 -13.19
N TYR A 311 -1.50 5.31 -12.93
CA TYR A 311 -2.06 5.29 -11.57
C TYR A 311 -2.70 3.95 -11.21
N ASN A 312 -2.21 2.87 -11.80
CA ASN A 312 -2.59 1.50 -11.48
C ASN A 312 -1.41 0.72 -10.92
N THR A 313 -1.66 0.02 -9.83
CA THR A 313 -0.86 -1.11 -9.36
C THR A 313 -1.73 -2.37 -9.37
N ASN A 314 -1.28 -3.45 -8.76
CA ASN A 314 -2.05 -4.67 -8.65
C ASN A 314 -2.42 -4.92 -7.19
N TYR A 315 -3.54 -5.60 -6.96
CA TYR A 315 -3.91 -6.14 -5.65
C TYR A 315 -4.33 -7.61 -5.76
N VAL A 316 -4.23 -8.31 -4.65
CA VAL A 316 -4.81 -9.64 -4.45
C VAL A 316 -5.32 -9.78 -3.02
N ILE A 317 -6.42 -10.51 -2.86
CA ILE A 317 -7.00 -10.86 -1.57
C ILE A 317 -6.98 -12.38 -1.44
N TRP A 318 -6.11 -12.89 -0.60
CA TRP A 318 -6.06 -14.29 -0.22
C TRP A 318 -6.85 -14.52 1.07
N ASP A 319 -7.50 -15.67 1.19
CA ASP A 319 -8.15 -16.09 2.42
C ASP A 319 -8.14 -17.62 2.58
N ASN A 320 -8.26 -18.08 3.84
CA ASN A 320 -8.45 -19.48 4.20
C ASN A 320 -9.79 -19.73 4.91
N VAL A 321 -10.73 -18.80 4.83
CA VAL A 321 -12.03 -18.88 5.53
C VAL A 321 -13.06 -19.77 4.83
N GLY A 322 -12.64 -20.44 3.75
CA GLY A 322 -13.48 -21.35 2.96
C GLY A 322 -14.34 -20.63 1.92
N PRO A 323 -15.13 -21.35 1.11
CA PRO A 323 -15.88 -20.75 0.04
C PRO A 323 -16.95 -19.81 0.60
N VAL A 324 -16.58 -18.54 0.73
CA VAL A 324 -17.57 -17.48 0.86
C VAL A 324 -18.30 -17.46 -0.47
N SER A 325 -19.63 -17.66 -0.46
CA SER A 325 -20.41 -17.41 -1.65
C SER A 325 -20.32 -15.91 -1.92
N TYR A 326 -19.37 -15.52 -2.76
CA TYR A 326 -19.28 -14.16 -3.27
C TYR A 326 -20.55 -13.91 -4.09
N THR A 327 -21.58 -13.38 -3.48
CA THR A 327 -22.55 -12.60 -4.20
C THR A 327 -21.75 -11.44 -4.76
N HIS A 328 -21.56 -11.41 -6.08
CA HIS A 328 -20.84 -10.38 -6.81
C HIS A 328 -21.26 -9.01 -6.26
N LEU A 329 -20.37 -8.37 -5.51
CA LEU A 329 -20.43 -6.94 -5.31
C LEU A 329 -20.01 -6.32 -6.64
N THR A 330 -20.97 -6.25 -7.57
CA THR A 330 -20.85 -5.31 -8.67
C THR A 330 -20.83 -3.94 -8.03
N LEU A 331 -19.64 -3.32 -7.97
CA LEU A 331 -19.54 -1.91 -7.67
C LEU A 331 -20.47 -1.19 -8.64
N PRO A 332 -21.37 -0.31 -8.16
CA PRO A 332 -22.21 0.45 -9.06
C PRO A 332 -21.29 1.27 -9.94
N THR A 333 -21.34 1.00 -11.24
CA THR A 333 -20.74 1.85 -12.25
C THR A 333 -21.48 3.18 -12.16
N ILE A 334 -20.87 4.18 -11.52
CA ILE A 334 -21.38 5.54 -11.57
C ILE A 334 -21.04 6.04 -12.96
N ALA A 335 -22.05 6.12 -13.83
CA ALA A 335 -21.97 6.76 -15.15
C ALA A 335 -21.81 8.28 -14.99
#